data_552640023abff2cb689d2b46075bc647
#
_entry.id   552640023abff2cb689d2b46075bc647
#
_cell.length_a   1.000
_cell.length_b   1.000
_cell.length_c   1.000
_cell.angle_alpha   90.00
_cell.angle_beta   90.00
_cell.angle_gamma   90.00
#
_symmetry.space_group_name_H-M   'P 1'
#
loop_
_entity.id
_entity.type
_entity.pdbx_description
1 polymer ?
#
loop_
_entity_poly.entity_id
_entity_poly.type
_entity_poly.pdbx_seq_one_letter_code
_entity_poly.pdbx_strand_id
1 'polypeptide(L)'
;MCDCADLHDGESAWDLYGGCGIFAHALSRAASHSCAVVSVDTAGPAIAAGKASFRHTGQKISMVESSVSQWLHKGVSADDTAPATVVLDPPRAGAGKDVVCGVAAHQPRTVMHFGCDAAAFARDLHLWKENGYGISEVRIFDSFPNTPHMECFALLRRLL
;
A
#
# COMPACT_ATOMS: atom_id res chain seq x y z
N MET A 1 1.35 -3.63 12.30
CA MET A 1 1.38 -2.80 11.08
C MET A 1 1.72 -1.34 11.39
N CYS A 2 1.03 -0.69 12.32
CA CYS A 2 1.33 0.72 12.65
C CYS A 2 2.79 0.97 13.05
N ASP A 3 3.39 0.07 13.83
CA ASP A 3 4.79 0.17 14.27
C ASP A 3 5.80 0.02 13.11
N CYS A 4 5.37 -0.55 11.98
CA CYS A 4 6.22 -0.75 10.81
C CYS A 4 6.11 0.42 9.81
N ALA A 5 5.12 1.29 9.96
CA ALA A 5 4.79 2.30 8.95
C ALA A 5 5.85 3.39 8.82
N ASP A 6 6.63 3.67 9.86
CA ASP A 6 7.70 4.68 9.84
C ASP A 6 7.22 6.02 9.25
N LEU A 7 6.06 6.49 9.74
CA LEU A 7 5.42 7.72 9.33
C LEU A 7 5.58 8.79 10.39
N HIS A 8 5.99 9.98 9.96
CA HIS A 8 6.10 11.17 10.79
C HIS A 8 4.98 12.17 10.48
N ASP A 9 4.75 13.10 11.40
CA ASP A 9 3.73 14.12 11.23
C ASP A 9 3.95 14.95 9.97
N GLY A 10 2.87 15.15 9.21
CA GLY A 10 2.90 15.92 7.97
C GLY A 10 3.37 15.16 6.73
N GLU A 11 3.80 13.92 6.86
CA GLU A 11 4.16 13.08 5.72
C GLU A 11 2.92 12.51 5.02
N SER A 12 3.12 11.87 3.88
CA SER A 12 2.06 11.20 3.13
C SER A 12 2.29 9.69 3.03
N ALA A 13 1.21 8.96 2.83
CA ALA A 13 1.23 7.52 2.61
C ALA A 13 0.22 7.10 1.53
N TRP A 14 0.49 5.98 0.89
CA TRP A 14 -0.42 5.38 -0.06
C TRP A 14 -0.91 4.01 0.41
N ASP A 15 -2.19 3.75 0.18
CA ASP A 15 -2.87 2.48 0.38
C ASP A 15 -3.36 1.99 -0.99
N LEU A 16 -2.57 1.14 -1.63
CA LEU A 16 -2.80 0.65 -2.99
C LEU A 16 -3.52 -0.70 -2.94
N TYR A 17 -4.58 -0.83 -3.73
CA TYR A 17 -5.59 -1.91 -3.63
C TYR A 17 -6.34 -1.84 -2.30
N GLY A 18 -6.65 -0.62 -1.85
CA GLY A 18 -7.08 -0.32 -0.50
C GLY A 18 -8.53 -0.69 -0.18
N GLY A 19 -9.34 -1.05 -1.18
CA GLY A 19 -10.75 -1.38 -0.98
C GLY A 19 -11.53 -0.25 -0.30
N CYS A 20 -12.08 -0.50 0.89
CA CYS A 20 -12.76 0.53 1.69
C CYS A 20 -11.82 1.35 2.59
N GLY A 21 -10.50 1.18 2.49
CA GLY A 21 -9.50 2.00 3.17
C GLY A 21 -9.14 1.57 4.59
N ILE A 22 -9.15 0.26 4.87
CA ILE A 22 -8.77 -0.25 6.20
C ILE A 22 -7.32 0.11 6.52
N PHE A 23 -6.41 -0.09 5.56
CA PHE A 23 -5.00 0.29 5.75
C PHE A 23 -4.81 1.81 5.74
N ALA A 24 -5.56 2.54 4.89
CA ALA A 24 -5.56 4.00 4.93
C ALA A 24 -5.91 4.56 6.31
N HIS A 25 -6.94 3.99 6.95
CA HIS A 25 -7.32 4.35 8.31
C HIS A 25 -6.19 4.07 9.31
N ALA A 26 -5.58 2.89 9.25
CA ALA A 26 -4.48 2.51 10.13
C ALA A 26 -3.24 3.41 9.95
N LEU A 27 -2.87 3.73 8.69
CA LEU A 27 -1.78 4.65 8.36
C LEU A 27 -2.04 6.06 8.90
N SER A 28 -3.24 6.59 8.68
CA SER A 28 -3.62 7.90 9.20
C SER A 28 -3.52 7.99 10.73
N ARG A 29 -3.84 6.91 11.43
CA ARG A 29 -3.70 6.86 12.90
C ARG A 29 -2.26 6.72 13.36
N ALA A 30 -1.40 6.06 12.59
CA ALA A 30 0.00 5.85 12.95
C ALA A 30 0.76 7.19 13.08
N ALA A 31 0.39 8.20 12.28
CA ALA A 31 0.97 9.55 12.31
C ALA A 31 0.03 10.58 12.97
N SER A 32 -0.58 10.23 14.10
CA SER A 32 -1.41 11.15 14.91
C SER A 32 -2.48 11.91 14.11
N HIS A 33 -3.01 11.31 13.03
CA HIS A 33 -3.96 11.88 12.08
C HIS A 33 -3.45 13.07 11.24
N SER A 34 -2.17 13.43 11.33
CA SER A 34 -1.59 14.53 10.54
C SER A 34 -1.14 14.10 9.15
N CYS A 35 -0.96 12.79 8.92
CA CYS A 35 -0.56 12.19 7.65
C CYS A 35 -1.68 12.28 6.61
N ALA A 36 -1.33 12.69 5.39
CA ALA A 36 -2.23 12.61 4.24
C ALA A 36 -2.13 11.19 3.62
N VAL A 37 -3.24 10.51 3.46
CA VAL A 37 -3.28 9.17 2.87
C VAL A 37 -4.11 9.16 1.60
N VAL A 38 -3.54 8.60 0.53
CA VAL A 38 -4.28 8.32 -0.71
C VAL A 38 -4.54 6.82 -0.79
N SER A 39 -5.80 6.42 -0.85
CA SER A 39 -6.22 5.03 -1.05
C SER A 39 -6.77 4.85 -2.46
N VAL A 40 -6.23 3.88 -3.20
CA VAL A 40 -6.55 3.63 -4.61
C VAL A 40 -7.09 2.22 -4.78
N ASP A 41 -8.26 2.09 -5.40
CA ASP A 41 -8.88 0.80 -5.75
C ASP A 41 -9.80 0.94 -6.96
N THR A 42 -10.13 -0.17 -7.61
CA THR A 42 -11.10 -0.24 -8.71
C THR A 42 -12.53 -0.50 -8.24
N ALA A 43 -12.73 -0.95 -6.99
CA ALA A 43 -14.01 -1.35 -6.46
C ALA A 43 -14.85 -0.13 -6.03
N GLY A 44 -15.59 0.48 -6.97
CA GLY A 44 -16.43 1.65 -6.74
C GLY A 44 -17.31 1.61 -5.48
N PRO A 45 -18.03 0.49 -5.21
CA PRO A 45 -18.80 0.35 -3.96
C PRO A 45 -17.94 0.42 -2.69
N ALA A 46 -16.74 -0.17 -2.69
CA ALA A 46 -15.82 -0.13 -1.55
C ALA A 46 -15.28 1.29 -1.34
N ILE A 47 -14.90 1.98 -2.42
CA ILE A 47 -14.49 3.38 -2.41
C ILE A 47 -15.61 4.28 -1.86
N ALA A 48 -16.84 4.07 -2.29
CA ALA A 48 -17.99 4.84 -1.79
C ALA A 48 -18.21 4.63 -0.29
N ALA A 49 -18.10 3.39 0.18
CA ALA A 49 -18.19 3.04 1.61
C ALA A 49 -17.06 3.71 2.43
N GLY A 50 -15.82 3.67 1.91
CA GLY A 50 -14.68 4.36 2.52
C GLY A 50 -14.89 5.86 2.63
N LYS A 51 -15.29 6.51 1.54
CA LYS A 51 -15.63 7.96 1.55
C LYS A 51 -16.68 8.31 2.59
N ALA A 52 -17.73 7.49 2.71
CA ALA A 52 -18.76 7.69 3.72
C ALA A 52 -18.22 7.53 5.15
N SER A 53 -17.38 6.52 5.38
CA SER A 53 -16.80 6.22 6.69
C SER A 53 -15.85 7.31 7.18
N PHE A 54 -15.08 7.93 6.29
CA PHE A 54 -14.07 8.93 6.68
C PHE A 54 -14.56 10.37 6.68
N ARG A 55 -15.78 10.63 6.16
CA ARG A 55 -16.32 12.00 5.97
C ARG A 55 -16.25 12.91 7.20
N HIS A 56 -16.38 12.35 8.40
CA HIS A 56 -16.49 13.11 9.67
C HIS A 56 -15.42 12.74 10.69
N THR A 57 -14.36 12.04 10.26
CA THR A 57 -13.32 11.56 11.17
C THR A 57 -12.21 12.57 11.44
N GLY A 58 -12.13 13.65 10.66
CA GLY A 58 -11.01 14.59 10.68
C GLY A 58 -9.72 14.05 10.04
N GLN A 59 -9.73 12.79 9.57
CA GLN A 59 -8.58 12.17 8.89
C GLN A 59 -8.43 12.71 7.46
N LYS A 60 -7.19 12.93 7.04
CA LYS A 60 -6.86 13.37 5.67
C LYS A 60 -6.72 12.15 4.75
N ILE A 61 -7.83 11.48 4.45
CA ILE A 61 -7.86 10.30 3.58
C ILE A 61 -8.59 10.64 2.28
N SER A 62 -7.89 10.51 1.17
CA SER A 62 -8.43 10.64 -0.19
C SER A 62 -8.67 9.26 -0.79
N MET A 63 -9.91 8.97 -1.21
CA MET A 63 -10.30 7.70 -1.83
C MET A 63 -10.44 7.88 -3.34
N VAL A 64 -9.62 7.17 -4.12
CA VAL A 64 -9.53 7.27 -5.59
C VAL A 64 -10.03 6.00 -6.25
N GLU A 65 -11.02 6.10 -7.13
CA GLU A 65 -11.49 4.99 -7.96
C GLU A 65 -10.68 4.93 -9.25
N SER A 66 -9.70 4.04 -9.29
CA SER A 66 -8.82 3.81 -10.45
C SER A 66 -8.09 2.48 -10.29
N SER A 67 -7.62 1.89 -11.39
CA SER A 67 -6.58 0.87 -11.24
C SER A 67 -5.28 1.53 -10.78
N VAL A 68 -4.52 0.82 -9.94
CA VAL A 68 -3.24 1.32 -9.39
C VAL A 68 -2.27 1.69 -10.51
N SER A 69 -2.15 0.84 -11.54
CA SER A 69 -1.29 1.10 -12.70
C SER A 69 -1.71 2.39 -13.42
N GLN A 70 -2.99 2.56 -13.73
CA GLN A 70 -3.47 3.78 -14.40
C GLN A 70 -3.25 5.04 -13.56
N TRP A 71 -3.46 4.95 -12.25
CA TRP A 71 -3.26 6.07 -11.34
C TRP A 71 -1.79 6.51 -11.29
N LEU A 72 -0.87 5.55 -11.20
CA LEU A 72 0.58 5.82 -11.24
C LEU A 72 1.01 6.44 -12.59
N HIS A 73 0.45 5.98 -13.71
CA HIS A 73 0.80 6.49 -15.06
C HIS A 73 0.23 7.88 -15.36
N LYS A 74 -0.94 8.22 -14.83
CA LYS A 74 -1.53 9.56 -15.03
C LYS A 74 -0.74 10.67 -14.33
N GLY A 75 0.23 10.31 -13.53
CA GLY A 75 0.93 11.19 -12.61
C GLY A 75 0.11 11.41 -11.34
N VAL A 76 0.77 11.22 -10.23
CA VAL A 76 0.26 11.57 -8.92
C VAL A 76 -0.03 13.07 -8.93
N SER A 77 -1.19 13.51 -8.47
CA SER A 77 -1.56 14.92 -8.47
C SER A 77 -0.48 15.75 -7.77
N ALA A 78 -0.27 16.98 -8.21
CA ALA A 78 0.69 17.88 -7.57
C ALA A 78 0.38 18.13 -6.07
N ASP A 79 -0.87 17.89 -5.66
CA ASP A 79 -1.31 17.94 -4.27
C ASP A 79 -0.97 16.65 -3.50
N ASP A 80 -0.67 15.55 -4.20
CA ASP A 80 -0.27 14.28 -3.60
C ASP A 80 1.26 14.27 -3.41
N THR A 81 1.72 14.60 -2.25
CA THR A 81 3.14 14.55 -1.89
C THR A 81 3.70 13.14 -2.06
N ALA A 82 4.98 13.03 -2.43
CA ALA A 82 5.66 11.73 -2.52
C ALA A 82 5.48 10.94 -1.21
N PRO A 83 5.06 9.68 -1.26
CA PRO A 83 4.74 8.92 -0.06
C PRO A 83 6.01 8.55 0.71
N ALA A 84 5.98 8.72 2.02
CA ALA A 84 7.02 8.17 2.89
C ALA A 84 6.84 6.65 3.05
N THR A 85 5.58 6.21 3.07
CA THR A 85 5.21 4.80 3.23
C THR A 85 4.13 4.42 2.23
N VAL A 86 4.25 3.20 1.68
CA VAL A 86 3.24 2.61 0.80
C VAL A 86 2.84 1.22 1.32
N VAL A 87 1.54 0.96 1.36
CA VAL A 87 0.98 -0.37 1.57
C VAL A 87 0.39 -0.86 0.25
N LEU A 88 0.67 -2.12 -0.10
CA LEU A 88 0.08 -2.80 -1.25
C LEU A 88 -0.54 -4.13 -0.81
N ASP A 89 -1.79 -4.35 -1.19
CA ASP A 89 -2.50 -5.64 -1.03
C ASP A 89 -3.08 -6.08 -2.38
N PRO A 90 -2.22 -6.47 -3.32
CA PRO A 90 -2.62 -6.77 -4.69
C PRO A 90 -3.42 -8.08 -4.79
N PRO A 91 -4.15 -8.29 -5.90
CA PRO A 91 -4.82 -9.55 -6.18
C PRO A 91 -3.81 -10.70 -6.35
N ARG A 92 -4.30 -11.95 -6.50
CA ARG A 92 -3.49 -13.17 -6.65
C ARG A 92 -2.40 -13.09 -7.73
N ALA A 93 -2.63 -12.31 -8.77
CA ALA A 93 -1.62 -12.09 -9.82
C ALA A 93 -0.39 -11.30 -9.34
N GLY A 94 -0.43 -10.73 -8.13
CA GLY A 94 0.58 -9.82 -7.60
C GLY A 94 0.42 -8.40 -8.13
N ALA A 95 1.29 -7.50 -7.67
CA ALA A 95 1.35 -6.10 -8.14
C ALA A 95 1.95 -5.99 -9.54
N GLY A 96 2.95 -6.82 -9.84
CA GLY A 96 3.63 -6.84 -11.13
C GLY A 96 4.61 -5.69 -11.36
N LYS A 97 5.35 -5.79 -12.45
CA LYS A 97 6.48 -4.89 -12.76
C LYS A 97 6.06 -3.43 -12.85
N ASP A 98 4.96 -3.12 -13.55
CA ASP A 98 4.53 -1.75 -13.78
C ASP A 98 4.21 -1.01 -12.49
N VAL A 99 3.52 -1.70 -11.56
CA VAL A 99 3.17 -1.11 -10.27
C VAL A 99 4.40 -1.00 -9.37
N VAL A 100 5.22 -2.05 -9.27
CA VAL A 100 6.44 -2.02 -8.44
C VAL A 100 7.39 -0.92 -8.90
N CYS A 101 7.69 -0.84 -10.20
CA CYS A 101 8.55 0.23 -10.76
C CYS A 101 7.92 1.61 -10.58
N GLY A 102 6.59 1.74 -10.81
CA GLY A 102 5.87 2.99 -10.65
C GLY A 102 5.94 3.52 -9.21
N VAL A 103 5.72 2.66 -8.21
CA VAL A 103 5.84 3.03 -6.79
C VAL A 103 7.30 3.36 -6.44
N ALA A 104 8.26 2.52 -6.88
CA ALA A 104 9.68 2.72 -6.59
C ALA A 104 10.23 4.05 -7.14
N ALA A 105 9.68 4.54 -8.26
CA ALA A 105 10.04 5.85 -8.82
C ALA A 105 9.74 7.03 -7.88
N HIS A 106 8.76 6.88 -6.96
CA HIS A 106 8.46 7.87 -5.92
C HIS A 106 9.31 7.73 -4.66
N GLN A 107 10.17 6.71 -4.61
CA GLN A 107 11.16 6.49 -3.56
C GLN A 107 10.63 6.44 -2.12
N PRO A 108 9.51 5.77 -1.81
CA PRO A 108 9.07 5.63 -0.43
C PRO A 108 10.16 5.01 0.44
N ARG A 109 10.31 5.48 1.69
CA ARG A 109 11.27 4.87 2.64
C ARG A 109 10.86 3.44 3.00
N THR A 110 9.56 3.23 3.10
CA THR A 110 8.98 1.98 3.57
C THR A 110 7.92 1.48 2.59
N VAL A 111 7.98 0.19 2.30
CA VAL A 111 6.92 -0.50 1.58
C VAL A 111 6.46 -1.70 2.40
N MET A 112 5.16 -1.81 2.60
CA MET A 112 4.48 -2.96 3.19
C MET A 112 3.72 -3.69 2.08
N HIS A 113 4.21 -4.85 1.68
CA HIS A 113 3.67 -5.63 0.58
C HIS A 113 3.00 -6.89 1.10
N PHE A 114 1.69 -7.02 0.85
CA PHE A 114 0.92 -8.23 1.12
C PHE A 114 0.79 -9.09 -0.14
N GLY A 115 0.43 -10.37 0.02
CA GLY A 115 0.17 -11.25 -1.10
C GLY A 115 -0.41 -12.58 -0.66
N CYS A 116 -1.44 -13.04 -1.36
CA CYS A 116 -2.14 -14.30 -1.08
C CYS A 116 -1.73 -15.45 -2.03
N ASP A 117 -0.75 -15.23 -2.89
CA ASP A 117 -0.10 -16.24 -3.73
C ASP A 117 1.41 -16.16 -3.59
N ALA A 118 2.03 -17.22 -3.07
CA ALA A 118 3.45 -17.22 -2.72
C ALA A 118 4.37 -17.03 -3.94
N ALA A 119 3.99 -17.53 -5.13
CA ALA A 119 4.81 -17.40 -6.33
C ALA A 119 4.78 -15.97 -6.87
N ALA A 120 3.58 -15.37 -6.94
CA ALA A 120 3.42 -13.97 -7.34
C ALA A 120 4.11 -13.03 -6.35
N PHE A 121 3.94 -13.28 -5.04
CA PHE A 121 4.60 -12.53 -3.97
C PHE A 121 6.13 -12.58 -4.07
N ALA A 122 6.72 -13.78 -4.26
CA ALA A 122 8.18 -13.93 -4.40
C ALA A 122 8.72 -13.19 -5.64
N ARG A 123 7.98 -13.24 -6.77
CA ARG A 123 8.32 -12.48 -7.97
C ARG A 123 8.30 -10.98 -7.70
N ASP A 124 7.27 -10.46 -7.01
CA ASP A 124 7.16 -9.05 -6.70
C ASP A 124 8.28 -8.61 -5.73
N LEU A 125 8.66 -9.44 -4.75
CA LEU A 125 9.81 -9.18 -3.88
C LEU A 125 11.14 -9.10 -4.66
N HIS A 126 11.31 -9.93 -5.70
CA HIS A 126 12.47 -9.84 -6.59
C HIS A 126 12.49 -8.49 -7.32
N LEU A 127 11.34 -8.05 -7.87
CA LEU A 127 11.22 -6.73 -8.51
C LEU A 127 11.55 -5.59 -7.54
N TRP A 128 11.12 -5.66 -6.28
CA TRP A 128 11.48 -4.66 -5.26
C TRP A 128 12.99 -4.59 -5.04
N LYS A 129 13.67 -5.74 -4.97
CA LYS A 129 15.15 -5.78 -4.84
C LYS A 129 15.85 -5.15 -6.04
N GLU A 130 15.38 -5.42 -7.26
CA GLU A 130 15.92 -4.79 -8.48
C GLU A 130 15.72 -3.26 -8.49
N ASN A 131 14.71 -2.75 -7.77
CA ASN A 131 14.42 -1.32 -7.65
C ASN A 131 15.01 -0.68 -6.36
N GLY A 132 16.00 -1.30 -5.74
CA GLY A 132 16.76 -0.72 -4.63
C GLY A 132 16.12 -0.85 -3.25
N TYR A 133 15.26 -1.87 -3.04
CA TYR A 133 14.67 -2.16 -1.73
C TYR A 133 15.27 -3.41 -1.10
N GLY A 134 15.61 -3.32 0.18
CA GLY A 134 15.97 -4.46 1.02
C GLY A 134 14.75 -5.03 1.74
N ILE A 135 14.69 -6.36 1.87
CA ILE A 135 13.67 -7.03 2.66
C ILE A 135 14.10 -7.03 4.12
N SER A 136 13.39 -6.32 4.98
CA SER A 136 13.67 -6.25 6.42
C SER A 136 12.96 -7.36 7.19
N GLU A 137 11.80 -7.78 6.74
CA GLU A 137 11.00 -8.81 7.40
C GLU A 137 10.10 -9.52 6.39
N VAL A 138 9.87 -10.83 6.61
CA VAL A 138 8.84 -11.61 5.93
C VAL A 138 8.03 -12.34 6.98
N ARG A 139 6.71 -12.29 6.87
CA ARG A 139 5.77 -13.07 7.69
C ARG A 139 4.82 -13.86 6.79
N ILE A 140 4.43 -15.03 7.25
CA ILE A 140 3.43 -15.87 6.61
C ILE A 140 2.35 -16.15 7.65
N PHE A 141 1.09 -15.96 7.25
CA PHE A 141 -0.09 -16.18 8.08
C PHE A 141 -0.92 -17.31 7.49
N ASP A 142 -1.21 -18.33 8.28
CA ASP A 142 -2.19 -19.37 7.95
C ASP A 142 -3.60 -18.85 8.29
N SER A 143 -4.10 -17.95 7.44
CA SER A 143 -5.43 -17.35 7.61
C SER A 143 -6.56 -18.25 7.13
N PHE A 144 -6.24 -19.34 6.40
CA PHE A 144 -7.19 -20.26 5.82
C PHE A 144 -6.81 -21.72 6.12
N PRO A 145 -6.91 -22.16 7.41
CA PRO A 145 -6.49 -23.51 7.81
C PRO A 145 -7.14 -24.60 6.96
N ASN A 146 -6.38 -25.65 6.65
CA ASN A 146 -6.78 -26.77 5.79
C ASN A 146 -6.98 -26.40 4.30
N THR A 147 -6.47 -25.28 3.85
CA THR A 147 -6.38 -24.90 2.44
C THR A 147 -4.92 -24.64 2.05
N PRO A 148 -4.56 -24.65 0.76
CA PRO A 148 -3.21 -24.28 0.32
C PRO A 148 -2.97 -22.76 0.31
N HIS A 149 -3.89 -21.96 0.82
CA HIS A 149 -3.82 -20.51 0.79
C HIS A 149 -3.13 -19.97 2.03
N MET A 150 -2.14 -19.12 1.81
CA MET A 150 -1.41 -18.41 2.86
C MET A 150 -1.42 -16.92 2.55
N GLU A 151 -1.50 -16.10 3.56
CA GLU A 151 -1.25 -14.67 3.46
C GLU A 151 0.22 -14.39 3.76
N CYS A 152 0.87 -13.71 2.85
CA CYS A 152 2.26 -13.30 2.96
C CYS A 152 2.34 -11.80 3.23
N PHE A 153 3.33 -11.39 3.98
CA PHE A 153 3.65 -10.00 4.26
C PHE A 153 5.16 -9.80 4.16
N ALA A 154 5.59 -8.72 3.53
CA ALA A 154 6.97 -8.27 3.57
C ALA A 154 7.05 -6.80 3.97
N LEU A 155 7.98 -6.50 4.85
CA LEU A 155 8.44 -5.15 5.14
C LEU A 155 9.71 -4.87 4.34
N LEU A 156 9.66 -3.87 3.49
CA LEU A 156 10.77 -3.48 2.65
C LEU A 156 11.23 -2.06 3.03
N ARG A 157 12.53 -1.85 2.98
CA ARG A 157 13.17 -0.56 3.23
C ARG A 157 14.01 -0.16 2.02
N ARG A 158 13.92 1.10 1.62
CA ARG A 158 14.79 1.62 0.56
C ARG A 158 16.24 1.56 1.02
N LEU A 159 17.10 0.99 0.19
CA LEU A 159 18.55 1.02 0.38
C LEU A 159 19.07 2.41 -0.03
N LEU A 160 20.00 2.98 0.76
CA LEU A 160 20.61 4.28 0.50
C LEU A 160 21.63 4.20 -0.65
#